data_506e30986fae6a6daf9f51c772647a13
#
_entry.id   506e30986fae6a6daf9f51c772647a13
#
_cell.length_a   1.000
_cell.length_b   1.000
_cell.length_c   1.000
_cell.angle_alpha   90.00
_cell.angle_beta   90.00
_cell.angle_gamma   90.00
#
_symmetry.space_group_name_H-M   'P 1'
#
loop_
_entity.id
_entity.type
_entity.pdbx_description
1 polymer ?
#
loop_
_entity_poly.entity_id
_entity_poly.type
_entity_poly.pdbx_seq_one_letter_code
_entity_poly.pdbx_strand_id
1 'polypeptide(L)'
;MNLLIDNWIPVRPRNGGEVQIINLQSLYCSRDQWRLSLPRDDMELAALALLVCIGQIIAPAKDDVEFRHRIMNPLTEDEFQQLIAPWIDMFYLNHAEHPFMQTKGVKANDVTPMEKLLAGVSGATNCAFVNQPGQGEALCGGCTAIALFNQANQAPGFGGGFKSGLRGGTPITTFVCGIDLRSTVLLNVLTIPRLQKQFPNELHTENQPTWVKPVKPNESVPASSIGFVRGLFWQPAHIELCDPIGIGKCSCCGQESNLRYTGFLKEKFTFTVNGLWPHPHSPCLVTVKKGEVEEKFLAFTTSAPSWTQISRVVVDKIIQNENGNRVAAVVNQFRNIAPQSPLELIMGGYRNNQASILERRHDVLMFNQGWQQYGNVINEIVTVGL
;
A
#
# COMPACT_ATOMS: atom_id res chain seq x y z
N MET A 1 18.17 -7.00 7.98
CA MET A 1 17.58 -5.65 7.96
C MET A 1 16.23 -5.68 8.67
N ASN A 2 15.97 -4.71 9.55
CA ASN A 2 14.68 -4.50 10.21
C ASN A 2 14.04 -3.19 9.72
N LEU A 3 12.80 -3.26 9.24
CA LEU A 3 12.14 -2.09 8.64
C LEU A 3 11.80 -0.98 9.65
N LEU A 4 11.74 -1.28 10.95
CA LEU A 4 11.42 -0.29 11.98
C LEU A 4 12.64 0.47 12.48
N ILE A 5 13.85 -0.09 12.29
CA ILE A 5 15.09 0.42 12.88
C ILE A 5 16.08 0.89 11.81
N ASP A 6 16.30 0.07 10.77
CA ASP A 6 17.37 0.28 9.80
C ASP A 6 17.01 1.32 8.74
N ASN A 7 18.03 1.86 8.07
CA ASN A 7 17.85 2.78 6.95
C ASN A 7 17.40 2.02 5.70
N TRP A 8 16.23 2.38 5.15
CA TRP A 8 15.70 1.75 3.94
C TRP A 8 14.80 2.65 3.10
N ILE A 9 14.42 3.83 3.60
CA ILE A 9 13.49 4.75 2.96
C ILE A 9 14.25 5.71 2.06
N PRO A 10 14.16 5.60 0.73
CA PRO A 10 14.83 6.52 -0.18
C PRO A 10 14.05 7.83 -0.25
N VAL A 11 14.67 8.91 0.18
CA VAL A 11 14.09 10.24 0.23
C VAL A 11 14.98 11.29 -0.39
N ARG A 12 14.38 12.42 -0.71
CA ARG A 12 15.05 13.65 -1.11
C ARG A 12 14.52 14.81 -0.27
N PRO A 13 15.36 15.77 0.11
CA PRO A 13 14.88 17.00 0.73
C PRO A 13 13.87 17.72 -0.17
N ARG A 14 12.81 18.29 0.41
CA ARG A 14 11.75 18.96 -0.36
C ARG A 14 12.28 20.10 -1.23
N ASN A 15 13.31 20.81 -0.76
CA ASN A 15 13.92 21.93 -1.46
C ASN A 15 14.98 21.50 -2.51
N GLY A 16 15.05 20.22 -2.83
CA GLY A 16 16.03 19.63 -3.74
C GLY A 16 17.28 19.15 -3.00
N GLY A 17 18.11 18.38 -3.68
CA GLY A 17 19.32 17.76 -3.12
C GLY A 17 19.47 16.30 -3.56
N GLU A 18 20.49 15.64 -3.04
CA GLU A 18 20.77 14.24 -3.32
C GLU A 18 19.79 13.29 -2.62
N VAL A 19 19.62 12.11 -3.20
CA VAL A 19 18.85 11.04 -2.59
C VAL A 19 19.59 10.50 -1.38
N GLN A 20 18.89 10.37 -0.28
CA GLN A 20 19.37 9.80 0.97
C GLN A 20 18.54 8.61 1.37
N ILE A 21 19.10 7.69 2.15
CA ILE A 21 18.35 6.58 2.73
C ILE A 21 18.22 6.84 4.23
N ILE A 22 16.98 7.03 4.67
CA ILE A 22 16.66 7.28 6.09
C ILE A 22 15.93 6.08 6.73
N ASN A 23 15.82 6.10 8.05
CA ASN A 23 14.99 5.18 8.83
C ASN A 23 13.67 5.84 9.28
N LEU A 24 12.80 5.06 9.92
CA LEU A 24 11.54 5.56 10.46
C LEU A 24 11.74 6.57 11.61
N GLN A 25 12.75 6.40 12.45
CA GLN A 25 13.03 7.38 13.51
C GLN A 25 13.32 8.76 12.91
N SER A 26 14.17 8.84 11.89
CA SER A 26 14.44 10.10 11.19
C SER A 26 13.15 10.67 10.58
N LEU A 27 12.27 9.84 10.02
CA LEU A 27 11.00 10.29 9.44
C LEU A 27 10.05 10.87 10.51
N TYR A 28 9.92 10.22 11.67
CA TYR A 28 8.94 10.61 12.68
C TYR A 28 9.43 11.64 13.70
N CYS A 29 10.74 11.67 13.98
CA CYS A 29 11.33 12.48 15.06
C CYS A 29 12.02 13.74 14.57
N SER A 30 12.37 13.86 13.26
CA SER A 30 12.99 15.07 12.76
C SER A 30 11.96 16.10 12.25
N ARG A 31 12.42 17.35 12.09
CA ARG A 31 11.67 18.42 11.41
C ARG A 31 12.00 18.54 9.92
N ASP A 32 12.83 17.63 9.43
CA ASP A 32 13.25 17.63 8.03
C ASP A 32 12.07 17.33 7.12
N GLN A 33 11.97 18.09 6.04
CA GLN A 33 10.91 17.92 5.05
C GLN A 33 11.41 17.03 3.92
N TRP A 34 10.98 15.79 3.96
CA TRP A 34 11.32 14.77 2.96
C TRP A 34 10.22 14.57 1.93
N ARG A 35 10.61 14.10 0.75
CA ARG A 35 9.75 13.45 -0.25
C ARG A 35 10.36 12.10 -0.59
N LEU A 36 9.53 11.11 -0.89
CA LEU A 36 10.01 9.85 -1.47
C LEU A 36 10.75 10.13 -2.77
N SER A 37 11.75 9.31 -3.07
CA SER A 37 12.54 9.42 -4.29
C SER A 37 12.95 8.05 -4.79
N LEU A 38 12.06 7.42 -5.53
CA LEU A 38 12.30 6.17 -6.23
C LEU A 38 12.20 6.40 -7.75
N PRO A 39 13.04 5.73 -8.56
CA PRO A 39 13.03 5.90 -10.01
C PRO A 39 11.75 5.37 -10.68
N ARG A 40 10.99 4.51 -9.99
CA ARG A 40 9.75 3.92 -10.49
C ARG A 40 8.57 4.44 -9.67
N ASP A 41 7.58 5.00 -10.36
CA ASP A 41 6.35 5.54 -9.81
C ASP A 41 5.54 4.51 -8.99
N ASP A 42 5.45 3.27 -9.46
CA ASP A 42 4.76 2.19 -8.76
C ASP A 42 5.49 1.76 -7.48
N MET A 43 6.81 1.76 -7.48
CA MET A 43 7.61 1.49 -6.28
C MET A 43 7.53 2.65 -5.28
N GLU A 44 7.41 3.89 -5.75
CA GLU A 44 7.21 5.06 -4.89
C GLU A 44 5.83 5.01 -4.21
N LEU A 45 4.78 4.70 -4.98
CA LEU A 45 3.43 4.49 -4.42
C LEU A 45 3.41 3.34 -3.43
N ALA A 46 4.09 2.22 -3.72
CA ALA A 46 4.19 1.08 -2.83
C ALA A 46 4.98 1.39 -1.55
N ALA A 47 6.05 2.18 -1.65
CA ALA A 47 6.82 2.65 -0.50
C ALA A 47 5.96 3.54 0.40
N LEU A 48 5.20 4.48 -0.17
CA LEU A 48 4.25 5.29 0.58
C LEU A 48 3.20 4.42 1.27
N ALA A 49 2.62 3.46 0.55
CA ALA A 49 1.63 2.55 1.11
C ALA A 49 2.19 1.71 2.25
N LEU A 50 3.41 1.21 2.13
CA LEU A 50 4.10 0.46 3.18
C LEU A 50 4.34 1.35 4.42
N LEU A 51 4.82 2.58 4.22
CA LEU A 51 5.03 3.54 5.31
C LEU A 51 3.72 3.89 6.02
N VAL A 52 2.64 4.09 5.28
CA VAL A 52 1.30 4.34 5.85
C VAL A 52 0.80 3.12 6.63
N CYS A 53 0.97 1.90 6.11
CA CYS A 53 0.58 0.67 6.83
C CYS A 53 1.41 0.47 8.10
N ILE A 54 2.71 0.72 8.06
CA ILE A 54 3.56 0.71 9.27
C ILE A 54 3.10 1.81 10.25
N GLY A 55 2.91 3.03 9.77
CA GLY A 55 2.40 4.15 10.58
C GLY A 55 1.07 3.85 11.27
N GLN A 56 0.19 3.14 10.57
CA GLN A 56 -1.12 2.76 11.08
C GLN A 56 -1.04 1.78 12.25
N ILE A 57 -0.05 0.91 12.30
CA ILE A 57 0.11 -0.05 13.39
C ILE A 57 0.92 0.50 14.57
N ILE A 58 1.88 1.39 14.30
CA ILE A 58 2.76 1.92 15.36
C ILE A 58 2.22 3.21 16.00
N ALA A 59 1.54 4.07 15.24
CA ALA A 59 1.23 5.43 15.67
C ALA A 59 -0.20 5.90 15.35
N PRO A 60 -1.28 5.10 15.52
CA PRO A 60 -2.63 5.60 15.37
C PRO A 60 -2.93 6.61 16.48
N ALA A 61 -3.48 7.77 16.11
CA ALA A 61 -3.87 8.78 17.09
C ALA A 61 -5.14 8.33 17.84
N LYS A 62 -5.20 8.63 19.16
CA LYS A 62 -6.35 8.28 20.00
C LYS A 62 -7.62 9.06 19.66
N ASP A 63 -7.46 10.28 19.10
CA ASP A 63 -8.55 11.18 18.73
C ASP A 63 -8.10 12.21 17.67
N ASP A 64 -9.02 13.08 17.25
CA ASP A 64 -8.76 14.12 16.24
C ASP A 64 -7.84 15.25 16.77
N VAL A 65 -7.72 15.44 18.08
CA VAL A 65 -6.83 16.45 18.67
C VAL A 65 -5.39 15.96 18.57
N GLU A 66 -5.15 14.72 19.02
CA GLU A 66 -3.84 14.11 18.92
C GLU A 66 -3.43 13.93 17.45
N PHE A 67 -4.35 13.59 16.56
CA PHE A 67 -4.08 13.49 15.11
C PHE A 67 -3.51 14.80 14.57
N ARG A 68 -4.17 15.96 14.84
CA ARG A 68 -3.66 17.27 14.45
C ARG A 68 -2.31 17.58 15.08
N HIS A 69 -2.14 17.25 16.36
CA HIS A 69 -0.88 17.47 17.07
C HIS A 69 0.28 16.72 16.43
N ARG A 70 0.09 15.43 16.11
CA ARG A 70 1.13 14.59 15.47
C ARG A 70 1.50 15.04 14.05
N ILE A 71 0.55 15.59 13.30
CA ILE A 71 0.86 16.18 11.99
C ILE A 71 1.76 17.41 12.13
N MET A 72 1.51 18.26 13.14
CA MET A 72 2.25 19.50 13.34
C MET A 72 3.59 19.30 14.03
N ASN A 73 3.70 18.29 14.90
CA ASN A 73 4.85 18.08 15.75
C ASN A 73 5.47 16.70 15.55
N PRO A 74 6.81 16.62 15.40
CA PRO A 74 7.51 15.34 15.44
C PRO A 74 7.32 14.64 16.80
N LEU A 75 7.46 13.32 16.80
CA LEU A 75 7.58 12.54 18.03
C LEU A 75 8.94 12.80 18.69
N THR A 76 9.02 12.60 20.00
CA THR A 76 10.32 12.41 20.65
C THR A 76 10.89 11.03 20.31
N GLU A 77 12.19 10.86 20.44
CA GLU A 77 12.82 9.55 20.20
C GLU A 77 12.30 8.49 21.18
N ASP A 78 12.09 8.85 22.42
CA ASP A 78 11.56 7.95 23.45
C ASP A 78 10.12 7.49 23.14
N GLU A 79 9.25 8.42 22.69
CA GLU A 79 7.90 8.08 22.24
C GLU A 79 7.96 7.12 21.05
N PHE A 80 8.81 7.41 20.08
CA PHE A 80 8.98 6.56 18.91
C PHE A 80 9.45 5.15 19.29
N GLN A 81 10.46 5.03 20.16
CA GLN A 81 10.99 3.74 20.61
C GLN A 81 9.91 2.92 21.34
N GLN A 82 9.09 3.57 22.18
CA GLN A 82 7.96 2.89 22.87
C GLN A 82 6.92 2.37 21.86
N LEU A 83 6.62 3.14 20.81
CA LEU A 83 5.63 2.77 19.78
C LEU A 83 6.07 1.58 18.93
N ILE A 84 7.36 1.48 18.59
CA ILE A 84 7.86 0.38 17.73
C ILE A 84 8.19 -0.88 18.52
N ALA A 85 8.49 -0.78 19.82
CA ALA A 85 8.98 -1.90 20.64
C ALA A 85 8.14 -3.19 20.52
N PRO A 86 6.80 -3.16 20.53
CA PRO A 86 5.98 -4.39 20.39
C PRO A 86 6.08 -5.06 19.03
N TRP A 87 6.58 -4.35 18.01
CA TRP A 87 6.53 -4.74 16.61
C TRP A 87 7.88 -5.15 16.03
N ILE A 88 9.00 -4.81 16.69
CA ILE A 88 10.37 -4.96 16.16
C ILE A 88 10.61 -6.36 15.61
N ASP A 89 10.25 -7.38 16.38
CA ASP A 89 10.51 -8.78 16.02
C ASP A 89 9.84 -9.19 14.69
N MET A 90 8.68 -8.63 14.38
CA MET A 90 7.89 -9.00 13.20
C MET A 90 8.40 -8.34 11.89
N PHE A 91 9.31 -7.37 11.95
CA PHE A 91 9.72 -6.57 10.79
C PHE A 91 11.17 -6.84 10.33
N TYR A 92 11.76 -7.95 10.72
CA TYR A 92 13.03 -8.41 10.15
C TYR A 92 12.82 -9.05 8.79
N LEU A 93 13.48 -8.52 7.75
CA LEU A 93 13.46 -9.09 6.40
C LEU A 93 14.05 -10.52 6.34
N ASN A 94 15.01 -10.79 7.21
CA ASN A 94 15.74 -12.08 7.29
C ASN A 94 15.52 -12.73 8.66
N HIS A 95 14.30 -12.68 9.20
CA HIS A 95 14.01 -13.40 10.45
C HIS A 95 14.17 -14.90 10.26
N ALA A 96 14.68 -15.59 11.28
CA ALA A 96 14.94 -17.04 11.17
C ALA A 96 13.64 -17.85 10.96
N GLU A 97 12.56 -17.46 11.64
CA GLU A 97 11.29 -18.21 11.64
C GLU A 97 10.21 -17.51 10.81
N HIS A 98 10.04 -16.19 10.95
CA HIS A 98 8.97 -15.41 10.32
C HIS A 98 9.49 -14.14 9.64
N PRO A 99 10.26 -14.27 8.55
CA PRO A 99 10.79 -13.11 7.83
C PRO A 99 9.68 -12.28 7.20
N PHE A 100 9.83 -10.93 7.26
CA PHE A 100 8.83 -9.97 6.82
C PHE A 100 8.28 -10.28 5.42
N MET A 101 6.95 -10.42 5.32
CA MET A 101 6.22 -10.72 4.08
C MET A 101 6.72 -11.96 3.34
N GLN A 102 7.25 -12.96 4.06
CA GLN A 102 7.75 -14.20 3.49
C GLN A 102 7.18 -15.42 4.23
N THR A 103 7.34 -16.57 3.64
CA THR A 103 6.97 -17.87 4.21
C THR A 103 8.18 -18.79 4.14
N LYS A 104 8.61 -19.34 5.26
CA LYS A 104 9.74 -20.29 5.28
C LYS A 104 9.36 -21.66 4.74
N GLY A 105 10.32 -22.30 4.07
CA GLY A 105 10.16 -23.66 3.55
C GLY A 105 9.30 -23.75 2.30
N VAL A 106 9.31 -22.72 1.45
CA VAL A 106 8.63 -22.70 0.15
C VAL A 106 9.16 -23.82 -0.74
N LYS A 107 8.24 -24.64 -1.25
CA LYS A 107 8.56 -25.72 -2.18
C LYS A 107 8.45 -25.22 -3.61
N ALA A 108 9.60 -24.96 -4.23
CA ALA A 108 9.73 -24.58 -5.62
C ALA A 108 10.92 -25.31 -6.26
N ASN A 109 10.78 -25.72 -7.53
CA ASN A 109 11.86 -26.37 -8.26
C ASN A 109 12.90 -25.39 -8.77
N ASP A 110 12.46 -24.15 -9.08
CA ASP A 110 13.29 -23.13 -9.71
C ASP A 110 13.26 -21.81 -8.94
N VAL A 111 14.42 -21.17 -8.89
CA VAL A 111 14.54 -19.80 -8.40
C VAL A 111 13.90 -18.85 -9.39
N THR A 112 13.02 -17.99 -8.90
CA THR A 112 12.42 -16.92 -9.68
C THR A 112 13.32 -15.69 -9.61
N PRO A 113 13.70 -15.06 -10.75
CA PRO A 113 14.50 -13.84 -10.76
C PRO A 113 13.79 -12.68 -10.03
N MET A 114 14.58 -11.82 -9.36
CA MET A 114 14.08 -10.72 -8.53
C MET A 114 13.24 -9.71 -9.31
N GLU A 115 13.54 -9.51 -10.58
CA GLU A 115 12.76 -8.64 -11.48
C GLU A 115 11.26 -9.00 -11.57
N LYS A 116 10.89 -10.26 -11.25
CA LYS A 116 9.48 -10.70 -11.20
C LYS A 116 8.67 -10.07 -10.07
N LEU A 117 9.31 -9.52 -9.05
CA LEU A 117 8.64 -8.73 -8.02
C LEU A 117 8.33 -7.31 -8.50
N LEU A 118 9.00 -6.82 -9.54
CA LEU A 118 8.75 -5.51 -10.13
C LEU A 118 7.68 -5.62 -11.22
N ALA A 119 6.48 -5.15 -10.92
CA ALA A 119 5.33 -5.26 -11.82
C ALA A 119 5.64 -4.68 -13.23
N GLY A 120 5.44 -5.48 -14.27
CA GLY A 120 5.65 -5.08 -15.66
C GLY A 120 7.10 -5.05 -16.15
N VAL A 121 8.09 -5.52 -15.37
CA VAL A 121 9.50 -5.53 -15.78
C VAL A 121 9.83 -6.76 -16.63
N SER A 122 9.35 -7.93 -16.28
CA SER A 122 9.74 -9.16 -16.96
C SER A 122 8.58 -10.02 -17.40
N GLY A 123 8.82 -10.83 -18.42
CA GLY A 123 7.92 -11.84 -18.94
C GLY A 123 7.40 -11.54 -20.34
N ALA A 124 7.12 -12.59 -21.12
CA ALA A 124 6.62 -12.49 -22.50
C ALA A 124 5.27 -11.73 -22.63
N THR A 125 4.53 -11.63 -21.54
CA THR A 125 3.23 -10.93 -21.46
C THR A 125 3.35 -9.47 -21.01
N ASN A 126 4.52 -9.02 -20.54
CA ASN A 126 4.77 -7.66 -20.05
C ASN A 126 5.62 -6.86 -21.03
N CYS A 127 5.14 -6.73 -22.26
CA CYS A 127 5.84 -6.02 -23.34
C CYS A 127 5.35 -4.57 -23.55
N ALA A 128 4.47 -4.07 -22.68
CA ALA A 128 3.92 -2.71 -22.81
C ALA A 128 4.92 -1.61 -22.40
N PHE A 129 5.99 -1.96 -21.68
CA PHE A 129 7.01 -1.02 -21.21
C PHE A 129 8.36 -1.29 -21.84
N VAL A 130 9.08 -0.21 -22.14
CA VAL A 130 10.51 -0.28 -22.45
C VAL A 130 11.26 -0.30 -21.13
N ASN A 131 11.79 -1.46 -20.76
CA ASN A 131 12.58 -1.64 -19.55
C ASN A 131 14.07 -1.57 -19.88
N GLN A 132 14.84 -0.94 -18.99
CA GLN A 132 16.30 -0.94 -19.15
C GLN A 132 16.86 -2.34 -18.83
N PRO A 133 17.87 -2.82 -19.59
CA PRO A 133 18.57 -4.05 -19.24
C PRO A 133 19.10 -3.99 -17.80
N GLY A 134 18.99 -5.09 -17.06
CA GLY A 134 19.45 -5.17 -15.66
C GLY A 134 18.50 -4.60 -14.62
N GLN A 135 17.36 -4.01 -15.03
CA GLN A 135 16.40 -3.48 -14.07
C GLN A 135 15.78 -4.62 -13.24
N GLY A 136 15.98 -4.55 -11.93
CA GLY A 136 15.46 -5.56 -11.01
C GLY A 136 16.32 -6.80 -10.80
N GLU A 137 17.54 -6.89 -11.37
CA GLU A 137 18.42 -8.04 -11.20
C GLU A 137 18.88 -8.26 -9.77
N ALA A 138 19.21 -7.18 -9.05
CA ALA A 138 19.67 -7.25 -7.67
C ALA A 138 19.13 -6.08 -6.84
N LEU A 139 18.26 -6.37 -5.89
CA LEU A 139 17.59 -5.36 -5.05
C LEU A 139 18.21 -5.28 -3.66
N CYS A 140 18.40 -4.07 -3.14
CA CYS A 140 18.72 -3.88 -1.72
C CYS A 140 17.54 -4.31 -0.82
N GLY A 141 17.79 -4.47 0.46
CA GLY A 141 16.76 -4.90 1.42
C GLY A 141 15.52 -4.01 1.43
N GLY A 142 15.69 -2.68 1.36
CA GLY A 142 14.56 -1.75 1.31
C GLY A 142 13.70 -1.91 0.05
N CYS A 143 14.32 -1.92 -1.13
CA CYS A 143 13.59 -2.15 -2.39
C CYS A 143 12.94 -3.54 -2.43
N THR A 144 13.58 -4.55 -1.85
CA THR A 144 13.00 -5.90 -1.73
C THR A 144 11.75 -5.89 -0.85
N ALA A 145 11.79 -5.26 0.32
CA ALA A 145 10.62 -5.15 1.21
C ALA A 145 9.46 -4.40 0.54
N ILE A 146 9.74 -3.29 -0.16
CA ILE A 146 8.75 -2.54 -0.92
C ILE A 146 8.15 -3.41 -2.03
N ALA A 147 8.98 -4.16 -2.77
CA ALA A 147 8.52 -5.02 -3.86
C ALA A 147 7.67 -6.20 -3.39
N LEU A 148 8.03 -6.85 -2.27
CA LEU A 148 7.21 -7.88 -1.61
C LEU A 148 5.84 -7.32 -1.21
N PHE A 149 5.83 -6.15 -0.57
CA PHE A 149 4.59 -5.48 -0.19
C PHE A 149 3.73 -5.09 -1.40
N ASN A 150 4.35 -4.52 -2.44
CA ASN A 150 3.65 -4.18 -3.69
C ASN A 150 2.99 -5.39 -4.34
N GLN A 151 3.72 -6.51 -4.43
CA GLN A 151 3.21 -7.76 -5.00
C GLN A 151 2.01 -8.31 -4.23
N ALA A 152 2.00 -8.16 -2.90
CA ALA A 152 0.91 -8.62 -2.06
C ALA A 152 -0.30 -7.68 -2.06
N ASN A 153 -0.09 -6.37 -2.20
CA ASN A 153 -1.11 -5.36 -1.94
C ASN A 153 -1.67 -4.66 -3.18
N GLN A 154 -0.86 -4.41 -4.21
CA GLN A 154 -1.25 -3.54 -5.32
C GLN A 154 -1.13 -4.20 -6.70
N ALA A 155 -0.15 -5.06 -6.89
CA ALA A 155 0.08 -5.75 -8.14
C ALA A 155 -0.88 -6.93 -8.34
N PRO A 156 -1.15 -7.34 -9.59
CA PRO A 156 -1.84 -8.61 -9.85
C PRO A 156 -0.96 -9.77 -9.38
N GLY A 157 -1.57 -10.92 -9.13
CA GLY A 157 -0.82 -12.15 -8.85
C GLY A 157 0.13 -12.52 -9.99
N PHE A 158 1.06 -13.43 -9.73
CA PHE A 158 2.09 -13.88 -10.70
C PHE A 158 1.54 -14.60 -11.94
N GLY A 159 0.23 -14.76 -12.08
CA GLY A 159 -0.39 -15.60 -13.11
C GLY A 159 -0.38 -17.08 -12.73
N GLY A 160 -0.79 -17.97 -13.64
CA GLY A 160 -0.71 -19.42 -13.43
C GLY A 160 -1.45 -19.95 -12.18
N GLY A 161 -2.52 -19.28 -11.75
CA GLY A 161 -3.32 -19.66 -10.58
C GLY A 161 -2.85 -19.06 -9.25
N PHE A 162 -1.84 -18.19 -9.25
CA PHE A 162 -1.53 -17.38 -8.07
C PHE A 162 -2.66 -16.40 -7.77
N LYS A 163 -3.01 -16.28 -6.51
CA LYS A 163 -4.04 -15.33 -6.03
C LYS A 163 -3.48 -13.89 -5.99
N SER A 164 -4.38 -12.92 -6.01
CA SER A 164 -4.09 -11.52 -5.68
C SER A 164 -4.41 -11.24 -4.21
N GLY A 165 -3.95 -10.10 -3.69
CA GLY A 165 -4.24 -9.66 -2.33
C GLY A 165 -5.73 -9.42 -2.06
N LEU A 166 -6.07 -9.02 -0.84
CA LEU A 166 -7.46 -8.81 -0.38
C LEU A 166 -8.23 -7.77 -1.20
N ARG A 167 -7.54 -6.86 -1.85
CA ARG A 167 -8.13 -5.81 -2.68
C ARG A 167 -8.36 -6.22 -4.15
N GLY A 168 -8.04 -7.45 -4.52
CA GLY A 168 -8.09 -7.92 -5.90
C GLY A 168 -6.81 -7.61 -6.69
N GLY A 169 -6.89 -7.75 -8.01
CA GLY A 169 -5.69 -7.78 -8.85
C GLY A 169 -5.01 -6.45 -9.11
N THR A 170 -5.71 -5.33 -9.03
CA THR A 170 -5.15 -3.98 -9.32
C THR A 170 -6.07 -2.91 -8.77
N PRO A 171 -6.16 -2.78 -7.44
CA PRO A 171 -7.03 -1.80 -6.81
C PRO A 171 -6.48 -0.39 -7.00
N ILE A 172 -7.38 0.58 -7.08
CA ILE A 172 -7.00 1.98 -6.93
C ILE A 172 -6.66 2.24 -5.46
N THR A 173 -5.50 2.83 -5.24
CA THR A 173 -5.06 3.32 -3.94
C THR A 173 -5.12 4.84 -3.94
N THR A 174 -5.64 5.43 -2.87
CA THR A 174 -5.73 6.88 -2.70
C THR A 174 -5.09 7.32 -1.39
N PHE A 175 -4.26 8.37 -1.44
CA PHE A 175 -3.63 8.97 -0.27
C PHE A 175 -3.81 10.48 -0.27
N VAL A 176 -4.15 11.03 0.88
CA VAL A 176 -4.16 12.48 1.11
C VAL A 176 -2.72 12.98 1.23
N CYS A 177 -2.34 13.99 0.43
CA CYS A 177 -1.01 14.59 0.51
C CYS A 177 -0.89 15.56 1.66
N GLY A 178 0.24 15.49 2.35
CA GLY A 178 0.72 16.50 3.27
C GLY A 178 1.80 17.39 2.64
N ILE A 179 2.31 18.32 3.42
CA ILE A 179 3.39 19.22 2.98
C ILE A 179 4.73 18.51 2.80
N ASP A 180 4.92 17.37 3.47
CA ASP A 180 6.12 16.53 3.45
C ASP A 180 5.73 15.04 3.61
N LEU A 181 6.72 14.15 3.56
CA LEU A 181 6.48 12.71 3.67
C LEU A 181 5.87 12.31 5.01
N ARG A 182 6.35 12.87 6.14
CA ARG A 182 5.82 12.56 7.48
C ARG A 182 4.36 12.95 7.59
N SER A 183 4.00 14.16 7.21
CA SER A 183 2.60 14.60 7.22
C SER A 183 1.73 13.80 6.24
N THR A 184 2.26 13.43 5.06
CA THR A 184 1.55 12.56 4.12
C THR A 184 1.28 11.19 4.74
N VAL A 185 2.26 10.56 5.37
CA VAL A 185 2.05 9.27 6.07
C VAL A 185 0.98 9.42 7.15
N LEU A 186 1.09 10.42 8.02
CA LEU A 186 0.18 10.61 9.15
C LEU A 186 -1.25 10.96 8.74
N LEU A 187 -1.44 11.75 7.67
CA LEU A 187 -2.77 12.07 7.14
C LEU A 187 -3.55 10.82 6.69
N ASN A 188 -2.85 9.75 6.34
CA ASN A 188 -3.42 8.49 5.88
C ASN A 188 -3.46 7.38 6.95
N VAL A 189 -3.18 7.72 8.20
CA VAL A 189 -3.35 6.86 9.37
C VAL A 189 -4.71 7.17 10.00
N LEU A 190 -5.59 6.17 10.08
CA LEU A 190 -6.89 6.31 10.73
C LEU A 190 -6.71 6.46 12.25
N THR A 191 -7.50 7.35 12.85
CA THR A 191 -7.58 7.46 14.31
C THR A 191 -8.23 6.21 14.93
N ILE A 192 -7.91 5.91 16.19
CA ILE A 192 -8.46 4.74 16.90
C ILE A 192 -10.00 4.67 16.83
N PRO A 193 -10.77 5.75 17.05
CA PRO A 193 -12.23 5.68 16.95
C PRO A 193 -12.73 5.31 15.53
N ARG A 194 -12.02 5.75 14.47
CA ARG A 194 -12.40 5.40 13.10
C ARG A 194 -12.05 3.95 12.77
N LEU A 195 -10.91 3.45 13.28
CA LEU A 195 -10.56 2.03 13.19
C LEU A 195 -11.60 1.16 13.86
N GLN A 196 -11.99 1.48 15.09
CA GLN A 196 -13.01 0.74 15.83
C GLN A 196 -14.36 0.75 15.12
N LYS A 197 -14.73 1.86 14.49
CA LYS A 197 -15.96 1.94 13.67
C LYS A 197 -15.88 1.04 12.43
N GLN A 198 -14.72 0.97 11.80
CA GLN A 198 -14.51 0.18 10.57
C GLN A 198 -14.30 -1.31 10.88
N PHE A 199 -13.69 -1.63 12.01
CA PHE A 199 -13.37 -2.97 12.48
C PHE A 199 -13.96 -3.22 13.90
N PRO A 200 -15.28 -3.28 14.05
CA PRO A 200 -15.93 -3.33 15.37
C PRO A 200 -15.65 -4.62 16.15
N ASN A 201 -15.23 -5.68 15.46
CA ASN A 201 -15.00 -7.00 16.04
C ASN A 201 -13.51 -7.34 16.20
N GLU A 202 -12.62 -6.35 16.25
CA GLU A 202 -11.16 -6.59 16.22
C GLU A 202 -10.66 -7.49 17.35
N LEU A 203 -11.28 -7.44 18.53
CA LEU A 203 -10.95 -8.32 19.66
C LEU A 203 -11.21 -9.81 19.39
N HIS A 204 -12.02 -10.14 18.39
CA HIS A 204 -12.38 -11.51 18.02
C HIS A 204 -11.77 -11.95 16.68
N THR A 205 -10.89 -11.14 16.10
CA THR A 205 -10.28 -11.40 14.81
C THR A 205 -8.85 -11.90 14.96
N GLU A 206 -8.38 -12.66 13.95
CA GLU A 206 -6.97 -12.98 13.83
C GLU A 206 -6.20 -11.75 13.33
N ASN A 207 -5.35 -11.18 14.17
CA ASN A 207 -4.66 -9.93 13.90
C ASN A 207 -3.16 -10.07 13.61
N GLN A 208 -2.56 -11.24 13.87
CA GLN A 208 -1.15 -11.47 13.54
C GLN A 208 -0.92 -11.43 12.02
N PRO A 209 0.16 -10.78 11.54
CA PRO A 209 0.53 -10.78 10.14
C PRO A 209 0.63 -12.20 9.56
N THR A 210 0.40 -12.33 8.26
CA THR A 210 0.36 -13.66 7.62
C THR A 210 1.70 -14.38 7.59
N TRP A 211 2.82 -13.69 7.72
CA TRP A 211 4.14 -14.32 7.85
C TRP A 211 4.44 -14.82 9.27
N VAL A 212 3.75 -14.28 10.28
CA VAL A 212 3.83 -14.79 11.67
C VAL A 212 2.87 -15.95 11.88
N LYS A 213 1.64 -15.81 11.37
CA LYS A 213 0.63 -16.87 11.39
C LYS A 213 0.08 -17.10 9.98
N PRO A 214 0.66 -18.02 9.21
CA PRO A 214 0.27 -18.27 7.83
C PRO A 214 -1.21 -18.66 7.66
N VAL A 215 -1.79 -18.29 6.52
CA VAL A 215 -3.11 -18.79 6.09
C VAL A 215 -2.94 -20.25 5.68
N LYS A 216 -3.85 -21.12 6.12
CA LYS A 216 -3.78 -22.54 5.76
C LYS A 216 -4.25 -22.75 4.31
N PRO A 217 -3.62 -23.66 3.57
CA PRO A 217 -4.11 -24.05 2.25
C PRO A 217 -5.57 -24.55 2.32
N ASN A 218 -6.36 -24.15 1.33
CA ASN A 218 -7.80 -24.42 1.19
C ASN A 218 -8.67 -23.82 2.30
N GLU A 219 -8.16 -22.89 3.08
CA GLU A 219 -8.93 -22.20 4.10
C GLU A 219 -9.96 -21.26 3.47
N SER A 220 -11.18 -21.27 4.04
CA SER A 220 -12.25 -20.33 3.73
C SER A 220 -12.34 -19.33 4.89
N VAL A 221 -11.88 -18.11 4.66
CA VAL A 221 -11.70 -17.06 5.68
C VAL A 221 -12.80 -16.01 5.49
N PRO A 222 -13.73 -15.82 6.45
CA PRO A 222 -14.63 -14.67 6.42
C PRO A 222 -13.82 -13.36 6.51
N ALA A 223 -14.12 -12.39 5.65
CA ALA A 223 -13.44 -11.07 5.70
C ALA A 223 -13.58 -10.41 7.08
N SER A 224 -14.71 -10.63 7.77
CA SER A 224 -14.96 -10.14 9.12
C SER A 224 -14.09 -10.76 10.23
N SER A 225 -13.43 -11.90 9.95
CA SER A 225 -12.50 -12.55 10.88
C SER A 225 -11.05 -12.15 10.68
N ILE A 226 -10.75 -11.35 9.64
CA ILE A 226 -9.42 -10.84 9.36
C ILE A 226 -9.22 -9.57 10.18
N GLY A 227 -8.31 -9.61 11.13
CA GLY A 227 -7.93 -8.45 11.91
C GLY A 227 -7.21 -7.38 11.09
N PHE A 228 -7.13 -6.19 11.67
CA PHE A 228 -6.66 -5.02 10.94
C PHE A 228 -5.21 -5.14 10.46
N VAL A 229 -4.28 -5.49 11.36
CA VAL A 229 -2.87 -5.67 11.01
C VAL A 229 -2.69 -6.77 9.97
N ARG A 230 -3.37 -7.91 10.17
CA ARG A 230 -3.35 -9.03 9.25
C ARG A 230 -3.80 -8.65 7.85
N GLY A 231 -4.89 -7.87 7.74
CA GLY A 231 -5.42 -7.44 6.45
C GLY A 231 -4.55 -6.44 5.71
N LEU A 232 -3.90 -5.50 6.43
CA LEU A 232 -2.94 -4.55 5.83
C LEU A 232 -1.75 -5.26 5.17
N PHE A 233 -1.33 -6.40 5.73
CA PHE A 233 -0.15 -7.15 5.32
C PHE A 233 -0.47 -8.56 4.84
N TRP A 234 -1.61 -8.75 4.18
CA TRP A 234 -2.04 -10.06 3.68
C TRP A 234 -1.17 -10.56 2.54
N GLN A 235 -0.62 -11.77 2.67
CA GLN A 235 0.16 -12.43 1.63
C GLN A 235 -0.72 -13.39 0.80
N PRO A 236 -0.89 -13.14 -0.51
CA PRO A 236 -1.69 -14.02 -1.38
C PRO A 236 -0.89 -15.20 -1.96
N ALA A 237 0.42 -15.23 -1.75
CA ALA A 237 1.33 -16.28 -2.22
C ALA A 237 2.42 -16.53 -1.19
N HIS A 238 2.94 -17.73 -1.13
CA HIS A 238 4.13 -18.02 -0.34
C HIS A 238 5.38 -17.61 -1.14
N ILE A 239 6.21 -16.78 -0.53
CA ILE A 239 7.47 -16.30 -1.10
C ILE A 239 8.56 -16.48 -0.06
N GLU A 240 9.73 -16.99 -0.48
CA GLU A 240 10.93 -17.06 0.34
C GLU A 240 12.11 -16.50 -0.46
N LEU A 241 12.78 -15.49 0.08
CA LEU A 241 13.96 -14.90 -0.55
C LEU A 241 15.13 -15.90 -0.51
N CYS A 242 15.88 -15.96 -1.59
CA CYS A 242 17.17 -16.63 -1.59
C CYS A 242 18.19 -15.86 -0.75
N ASP A 243 19.29 -16.50 -0.38
CA ASP A 243 20.37 -15.85 0.35
C ASP A 243 20.88 -14.63 -0.40
N PRO A 244 21.09 -13.51 0.31
CA PRO A 244 21.56 -12.29 -0.33
C PRO A 244 23.01 -12.41 -0.80
N ILE A 245 23.34 -11.68 -1.85
CA ILE A 245 24.71 -11.46 -2.31
C ILE A 245 25.32 -10.21 -1.66
N GLY A 246 26.64 -10.07 -1.74
CA GLY A 246 27.40 -8.98 -1.12
C GLY A 246 27.20 -7.60 -1.71
N ILE A 247 28.14 -6.70 -1.40
CA ILE A 247 28.13 -5.26 -1.69
C ILE A 247 27.94 -4.96 -3.17
N GLY A 248 27.17 -3.89 -3.46
CA GLY A 248 27.01 -3.31 -4.80
C GLY A 248 25.76 -2.46 -4.94
N LYS A 249 25.54 -1.94 -6.14
CA LYS A 249 24.40 -1.08 -6.45
C LYS A 249 23.09 -1.86 -6.54
N CYS A 250 22.05 -1.29 -5.94
CA CYS A 250 20.69 -1.76 -6.12
C CYS A 250 20.18 -1.39 -7.54
N SER A 251 19.73 -2.38 -8.29
CA SER A 251 19.20 -2.17 -9.65
C SER A 251 17.80 -1.50 -9.69
N CYS A 252 17.21 -1.17 -8.54
CA CYS A 252 15.97 -0.41 -8.44
C CYS A 252 16.22 1.04 -8.02
N CYS A 253 16.81 1.30 -6.84
CA CYS A 253 17.03 2.66 -6.34
C CYS A 253 18.38 3.26 -6.71
N GLY A 254 19.31 2.47 -7.25
CA GLY A 254 20.67 2.93 -7.63
C GLY A 254 21.65 3.13 -6.48
N GLN A 255 21.22 2.96 -5.23
CA GLN A 255 22.05 3.17 -4.04
C GLN A 255 22.93 1.94 -3.75
N GLU A 256 24.11 2.20 -3.17
CA GLU A 256 24.98 1.13 -2.67
C GLU A 256 24.32 0.40 -1.49
N SER A 257 24.51 -0.91 -1.44
CA SER A 257 23.98 -1.75 -0.37
C SER A 257 24.96 -2.88 -0.04
N ASN A 258 25.08 -3.18 1.26
CA ASN A 258 25.93 -4.27 1.73
C ASN A 258 25.38 -5.66 1.37
N LEU A 259 24.05 -5.79 1.25
CA LEU A 259 23.36 -7.02 0.90
C LEU A 259 22.32 -6.75 -0.18
N ARG A 260 22.26 -7.62 -1.18
CA ARG A 260 21.32 -7.55 -2.30
C ARG A 260 20.71 -8.90 -2.58
N TYR A 261 19.46 -8.92 -3.02
CA TYR A 261 18.72 -10.14 -3.35
C TYR A 261 18.57 -10.23 -4.86
N THR A 262 18.82 -11.42 -5.44
CA THR A 262 18.78 -11.70 -6.88
C THR A 262 17.66 -12.64 -7.28
N GLY A 263 17.04 -13.32 -6.32
CA GLY A 263 15.98 -14.29 -6.60
C GLY A 263 15.20 -14.68 -5.36
N PHE A 264 14.11 -15.37 -5.60
CA PHE A 264 13.21 -15.89 -4.58
C PHE A 264 12.53 -17.16 -5.05
N LEU A 265 12.10 -17.97 -4.10
CA LEU A 265 11.19 -19.08 -4.31
C LEU A 265 9.76 -18.61 -4.16
N LYS A 266 8.83 -19.15 -4.94
CA LYS A 266 7.40 -18.86 -4.81
C LYS A 266 6.55 -20.11 -4.97
N GLU A 267 5.52 -20.19 -4.16
CA GLU A 267 4.55 -21.27 -4.18
C GLU A 267 3.13 -20.69 -4.15
N LYS A 268 2.27 -21.18 -5.03
CA LYS A 268 0.85 -20.87 -4.98
C LYS A 268 0.15 -21.73 -3.95
N PHE A 269 -0.79 -21.14 -3.24
CA PHE A 269 -1.72 -21.89 -2.41
C PHE A 269 -3.14 -21.39 -2.63
N THR A 270 -4.11 -22.23 -2.34
CA THR A 270 -5.51 -21.91 -2.50
C THR A 270 -6.09 -21.44 -1.18
N PHE A 271 -6.84 -20.37 -1.21
CA PHE A 271 -7.66 -19.88 -0.11
C PHE A 271 -8.86 -19.12 -0.70
N THR A 272 -9.90 -18.92 0.10
CA THR A 272 -11.05 -18.10 -0.28
C THR A 272 -11.31 -17.09 0.83
N VAL A 273 -11.51 -15.83 0.47
CA VAL A 273 -11.99 -14.81 1.40
C VAL A 273 -13.45 -14.49 1.05
N ASN A 274 -14.33 -14.67 2.02
CA ASN A 274 -15.75 -14.43 1.86
C ASN A 274 -16.10 -13.02 2.37
N GLY A 275 -16.61 -12.19 1.47
CA GLY A 275 -16.90 -10.78 1.72
C GLY A 275 -15.74 -9.87 1.37
N LEU A 276 -15.91 -8.57 1.61
CA LEU A 276 -14.93 -7.53 1.38
C LEU A 276 -14.26 -7.15 2.70
N TRP A 277 -12.93 -7.26 2.80
CA TRP A 277 -12.17 -6.68 3.90
C TRP A 277 -12.01 -5.18 3.65
N PRO A 278 -12.54 -4.28 4.53
CA PRO A 278 -12.60 -2.86 4.22
C PRO A 278 -11.23 -2.19 4.33
N HIS A 279 -10.53 -2.07 3.18
CA HIS A 279 -9.21 -1.45 3.14
C HIS A 279 -9.29 0.07 3.27
N PRO A 280 -8.54 0.72 4.20
CA PRO A 280 -8.69 2.14 4.49
C PRO A 280 -8.32 3.10 3.34
N HIS A 281 -7.47 2.65 2.40
CA HIS A 281 -6.92 3.48 1.32
C HIS A 281 -7.53 3.19 -0.06
N SER A 282 -8.58 2.38 -0.13
CA SER A 282 -9.19 2.02 -1.42
C SER A 282 -10.65 2.42 -1.48
N PRO A 283 -11.06 3.17 -2.52
CA PRO A 283 -12.47 3.41 -2.78
C PRO A 283 -13.17 2.13 -3.27
N CYS A 284 -14.48 2.04 -3.03
CA CYS A 284 -15.31 0.91 -3.42
C CYS A 284 -16.44 1.34 -4.35
N LEU A 285 -16.80 0.49 -5.29
CA LEU A 285 -18.07 0.51 -6.00
C LEU A 285 -19.09 -0.25 -5.18
N VAL A 286 -20.30 0.28 -5.09
CA VAL A 286 -21.46 -0.32 -4.49
C VAL A 286 -22.44 -0.65 -5.62
N THR A 287 -22.77 -1.92 -5.80
CA THR A 287 -23.75 -2.38 -6.80
C THR A 287 -24.91 -3.05 -6.11
N VAL A 288 -26.11 -2.72 -6.54
CA VAL A 288 -27.35 -3.31 -6.03
C VAL A 288 -27.96 -4.18 -7.12
N LYS A 289 -28.06 -5.49 -6.87
CA LYS A 289 -28.67 -6.45 -7.78
C LYS A 289 -29.73 -7.25 -7.05
N LYS A 290 -30.98 -7.18 -7.52
CA LYS A 290 -32.11 -7.92 -6.93
C LYS A 290 -32.27 -7.72 -5.41
N GLY A 291 -31.95 -6.51 -4.91
CA GLY A 291 -32.02 -6.17 -3.48
C GLY A 291 -30.79 -6.57 -2.66
N GLU A 292 -29.82 -7.27 -3.25
CA GLU A 292 -28.55 -7.59 -2.60
C GLU A 292 -27.51 -6.50 -2.93
N VAL A 293 -26.73 -6.11 -1.92
CA VAL A 293 -25.66 -5.13 -2.03
C VAL A 293 -24.32 -5.85 -2.17
N GLU A 294 -23.64 -5.62 -3.27
CA GLU A 294 -22.30 -6.12 -3.54
C GLU A 294 -21.33 -4.94 -3.55
N GLU A 295 -20.25 -5.02 -2.77
CA GLU A 295 -19.16 -4.05 -2.78
C GLU A 295 -17.90 -4.67 -3.39
N LYS A 296 -17.20 -3.89 -4.21
CA LYS A 296 -15.87 -4.24 -4.74
C LYS A 296 -14.97 -3.03 -4.81
N PHE A 297 -13.66 -3.24 -4.66
CA PHE A 297 -12.71 -2.16 -4.81
C PHE A 297 -12.71 -1.59 -6.23
N LEU A 298 -12.58 -0.26 -6.31
CA LEU A 298 -12.41 0.42 -7.58
C LEU A 298 -11.06 0.05 -8.19
N ALA A 299 -11.04 -0.20 -9.50
CA ALA A 299 -9.85 -0.56 -10.27
C ALA A 299 -9.82 0.20 -11.60
N PHE A 300 -8.64 0.37 -12.19
CA PHE A 300 -8.50 0.89 -13.55
C PHE A 300 -8.82 -0.20 -14.56
N THR A 301 -10.03 -0.17 -15.10
CA THR A 301 -10.52 -1.19 -16.05
C THR A 301 -10.44 -0.76 -17.51
N THR A 302 -10.26 0.53 -17.78
CA THR A 302 -10.22 1.11 -19.13
C THR A 302 -8.96 1.93 -19.33
N SER A 303 -8.66 2.29 -20.60
CA SER A 303 -7.59 3.24 -20.94
C SER A 303 -7.95 4.70 -20.70
N ALA A 304 -9.19 4.99 -20.26
CA ALA A 304 -9.59 6.34 -19.92
C ALA A 304 -8.67 6.94 -18.83
N PRO A 305 -8.30 8.22 -18.94
CA PRO A 305 -7.41 8.86 -17.96
C PRO A 305 -7.92 8.77 -16.53
N SER A 306 -7.02 8.82 -15.57
CA SER A 306 -7.36 8.67 -14.13
C SER A 306 -8.35 9.72 -13.63
N TRP A 307 -8.35 10.93 -14.21
CA TRP A 307 -9.31 11.99 -13.84
C TRP A 307 -10.78 11.58 -14.05
N THR A 308 -11.08 10.61 -14.92
CA THR A 308 -12.44 10.07 -15.12
C THR A 308 -12.98 9.35 -13.88
N GLN A 309 -12.13 9.00 -12.92
CA GLN A 309 -12.50 8.38 -11.66
C GLN A 309 -12.65 9.39 -10.50
N ILE A 310 -12.39 10.68 -10.75
CA ILE A 310 -12.35 11.73 -9.70
C ILE A 310 -13.59 11.68 -8.81
N SER A 311 -14.78 11.68 -9.40
CA SER A 311 -16.02 11.68 -8.63
C SER A 311 -16.13 10.47 -7.67
N ARG A 312 -15.62 9.31 -8.09
CA ARG A 312 -15.67 8.08 -7.31
C ARG A 312 -14.64 8.00 -6.18
N VAL A 313 -13.58 8.80 -6.27
CA VAL A 313 -12.50 8.81 -5.26
C VAL A 313 -12.61 9.95 -4.26
N VAL A 314 -13.40 10.99 -4.56
CA VAL A 314 -13.57 12.16 -3.66
C VAL A 314 -14.97 12.36 -3.13
N VAL A 315 -16.00 11.79 -3.76
CA VAL A 315 -17.41 11.96 -3.37
C VAL A 315 -18.06 10.62 -3.09
N ASP A 316 -18.60 10.45 -1.87
CA ASP A 316 -19.47 9.32 -1.57
C ASP A 316 -20.79 9.46 -2.31
N LYS A 317 -21.22 8.41 -2.99
CA LYS A 317 -22.56 8.26 -3.51
C LYS A 317 -23.19 7.02 -2.90
N ILE A 318 -23.83 7.19 -1.75
CA ILE A 318 -24.50 6.11 -1.02
C ILE A 318 -25.99 6.44 -1.00
N ILE A 319 -26.74 5.79 -1.90
CA ILE A 319 -28.20 5.92 -1.99
C ILE A 319 -28.78 4.53 -1.72
N GLN A 320 -29.81 4.47 -0.90
CA GLN A 320 -30.47 3.21 -0.58
C GLN A 320 -31.03 2.56 -1.85
N ASN A 321 -30.71 1.30 -2.07
CA ASN A 321 -31.16 0.49 -3.22
C ASN A 321 -30.67 0.99 -4.60
N GLU A 322 -29.64 1.84 -4.67
CA GLU A 322 -29.03 2.28 -5.92
C GLU A 322 -27.54 1.96 -5.99
N ASN A 323 -27.04 1.88 -7.23
CA ASN A 323 -25.60 1.79 -7.45
C ASN A 323 -24.90 3.08 -7.02
N GLY A 324 -23.75 2.92 -6.38
CA GLY A 324 -22.99 4.04 -5.87
C GLY A 324 -21.51 3.76 -5.71
N ASN A 325 -20.88 4.56 -4.87
CA ASN A 325 -19.49 4.37 -4.49
C ASN A 325 -19.22 4.92 -3.09
N ARG A 326 -18.19 4.38 -2.46
CA ARG A 326 -17.64 4.83 -1.19
C ARG A 326 -16.19 5.23 -1.39
N VAL A 327 -15.83 6.43 -0.96
CA VAL A 327 -14.43 6.88 -1.00
C VAL A 327 -13.60 6.14 0.05
N ALA A 328 -12.27 6.19 -0.08
CA ALA A 328 -11.37 5.62 0.92
C ALA A 328 -11.60 6.26 2.30
N ALA A 329 -11.48 5.45 3.36
CA ALA A 329 -11.75 5.90 4.73
C ALA A 329 -10.87 7.09 5.16
N VAL A 330 -9.62 7.14 4.68
CA VAL A 330 -8.69 8.25 4.94
C VAL A 330 -9.14 9.57 4.31
N VAL A 331 -9.77 9.53 3.13
CA VAL A 331 -10.35 10.73 2.49
C VAL A 331 -11.54 11.23 3.31
N ASN A 332 -12.40 10.33 3.78
CA ASN A 332 -13.50 10.67 4.70
C ASN A 332 -12.99 11.22 6.03
N GLN A 333 -11.92 10.65 6.58
CA GLN A 333 -11.29 11.18 7.80
C GLN A 333 -10.82 12.61 7.59
N PHE A 334 -10.05 12.86 6.52
CA PHE A 334 -9.54 14.20 6.20
C PHE A 334 -10.67 15.22 6.05
N ARG A 335 -11.72 14.88 5.30
CA ARG A 335 -12.90 15.71 5.11
C ARG A 335 -13.58 16.12 6.42
N ASN A 336 -13.65 15.18 7.38
CA ASN A 336 -14.27 15.43 8.68
C ASN A 336 -13.39 16.25 9.62
N ILE A 337 -12.08 16.08 9.56
CA ILE A 337 -11.13 16.79 10.44
C ILE A 337 -10.78 18.18 9.91
N ALA A 338 -10.72 18.34 8.60
CA ALA A 338 -10.28 19.57 7.93
C ALA A 338 -11.24 19.97 6.78
N PRO A 339 -12.53 20.23 7.06
CA PRO A 339 -13.58 20.40 6.04
C PRO A 339 -13.37 21.62 5.13
N GLN A 340 -12.57 22.59 5.56
CA GLN A 340 -12.29 23.81 4.81
C GLN A 340 -10.90 23.81 4.14
N SER A 341 -10.15 22.73 4.29
CA SER A 341 -8.83 22.65 3.67
C SER A 341 -8.92 22.19 2.21
N PRO A 342 -8.04 22.69 1.32
CA PRO A 342 -7.87 22.08 0.02
C PRO A 342 -7.44 20.62 0.15
N LEU A 343 -7.83 19.80 -0.81
CA LEU A 343 -7.43 18.39 -0.86
C LEU A 343 -6.43 18.21 -2.01
N GLU A 344 -5.27 17.70 -1.68
CA GLU A 344 -4.34 17.12 -2.65
C GLU A 344 -4.34 15.61 -2.44
N LEU A 345 -4.62 14.86 -3.50
CA LEU A 345 -4.84 13.42 -3.44
C LEU A 345 -3.93 12.69 -4.43
N ILE A 346 -3.08 11.81 -3.93
CA ILE A 346 -2.40 10.83 -4.76
C ILE A 346 -3.39 9.72 -5.08
N MET A 347 -3.49 9.38 -6.36
CA MET A 347 -4.27 8.26 -6.85
C MET A 347 -3.40 7.39 -7.75
N GLY A 348 -3.27 6.11 -7.44
CA GLY A 348 -2.43 5.23 -8.23
C GLY A 348 -2.84 3.77 -8.21
N GLY A 349 -2.19 3.00 -9.05
CA GLY A 349 -2.41 1.57 -9.22
C GLY A 349 -2.02 1.11 -10.62
N TYR A 350 -2.47 -0.08 -10.99
CA TYR A 350 -2.19 -0.66 -12.29
C TYR A 350 -3.47 -0.84 -13.11
N ARG A 351 -3.34 -0.78 -14.43
CA ARG A 351 -4.30 -1.39 -15.34
C ARG A 351 -3.66 -2.66 -15.90
N ASN A 352 -4.39 -3.75 -15.86
CA ASN A 352 -3.87 -5.07 -16.24
C ASN A 352 -4.85 -5.84 -17.13
N ASN A 353 -4.30 -6.82 -17.81
CA ASN A 353 -5.04 -7.92 -18.43
C ASN A 353 -4.50 -9.21 -17.84
N GLN A 354 -5.29 -9.86 -16.95
CA GLN A 354 -4.83 -10.98 -16.12
C GLN A 354 -3.56 -10.61 -15.33
N ALA A 355 -2.45 -11.32 -15.50
CA ALA A 355 -1.18 -11.04 -14.86
C ALA A 355 -0.31 -9.99 -15.58
N SER A 356 -0.69 -9.59 -16.80
CA SER A 356 0.07 -8.62 -17.59
C SER A 356 -0.29 -7.20 -17.21
N ILE A 357 0.71 -6.39 -16.90
CA ILE A 357 0.55 -4.96 -16.62
C ILE A 357 0.51 -4.21 -17.96
N LEU A 358 -0.56 -3.48 -18.19
CA LEU A 358 -0.75 -2.63 -19.37
C LEU A 358 -0.38 -1.17 -19.10
N GLU A 359 -0.67 -0.67 -17.90
CA GLU A 359 -0.35 0.70 -17.48
C GLU A 359 -0.01 0.73 -15.98
N ARG A 360 0.88 1.63 -15.63
CA ARG A 360 1.10 2.10 -14.26
C ARG A 360 0.54 3.52 -14.17
N ARG A 361 -0.22 3.81 -13.15
CA ARG A 361 -0.82 5.12 -12.91
C ARG A 361 -0.43 5.66 -11.56
N HIS A 362 0.03 6.90 -11.57
CA HIS A 362 0.39 7.66 -10.37
C HIS A 362 0.06 9.12 -10.65
N ASP A 363 -1.11 9.55 -10.24
CA ASP A 363 -1.65 10.87 -10.50
C ASP A 363 -1.82 11.66 -9.21
N VAL A 364 -1.63 12.96 -9.28
CA VAL A 364 -1.92 13.90 -8.21
C VAL A 364 -3.11 14.76 -8.62
N LEU A 365 -4.16 14.73 -7.83
CA LEU A 365 -5.39 15.48 -8.04
C LEU A 365 -5.50 16.59 -6.99
N MET A 366 -5.80 17.81 -7.42
CA MET A 366 -5.91 18.97 -6.53
C MET A 366 -7.33 19.51 -6.56
N PHE A 367 -7.89 19.73 -5.37
CA PHE A 367 -9.21 20.28 -5.15
C PHE A 367 -9.12 21.49 -4.24
N ASN A 368 -9.70 22.61 -4.68
CA ASN A 368 -9.76 23.83 -3.88
C ASN A 368 -10.65 23.65 -2.64
N GLN A 369 -10.56 24.59 -1.72
CA GLN A 369 -11.42 24.66 -0.54
C GLN A 369 -12.90 24.53 -0.91
N GLY A 370 -13.66 23.78 -0.12
CA GLY A 370 -15.10 23.58 -0.30
C GLY A 370 -15.49 22.51 -1.34
N TRP A 371 -14.54 21.80 -1.93
CA TRP A 371 -14.77 20.78 -2.95
C TRP A 371 -15.84 19.74 -2.58
N GLN A 372 -15.95 19.38 -1.29
CA GLN A 372 -16.92 18.42 -0.79
C GLN A 372 -18.38 18.87 -0.94
N GLN A 373 -18.63 20.17 -1.06
CA GLN A 373 -19.97 20.74 -1.24
C GLN A 373 -20.42 20.68 -2.70
N TYR A 374 -19.50 20.46 -3.64
CA TYR A 374 -19.71 20.48 -5.07
C TYR A 374 -19.64 19.10 -5.73
N GLY A 375 -20.00 18.05 -5.00
CA GLY A 375 -19.96 16.68 -5.51
C GLY A 375 -20.73 16.47 -6.82
N ASN A 376 -21.91 17.11 -6.97
CA ASN A 376 -22.69 17.05 -8.21
C ASN A 376 -21.96 17.71 -9.38
N VAL A 377 -21.34 18.88 -9.13
CA VAL A 377 -20.57 19.61 -10.17
C VAL A 377 -19.35 18.77 -10.62
N ILE A 378 -18.67 18.11 -9.69
CA ILE A 378 -17.56 17.21 -10.03
C ILE A 378 -18.06 16.05 -10.92
N ASN A 379 -19.23 15.46 -10.60
CA ASN A 379 -19.84 14.41 -11.42
C ASN A 379 -20.22 14.93 -12.81
N GLU A 380 -20.79 16.13 -12.91
CA GLU A 380 -21.14 16.75 -14.19
C GLU A 380 -19.90 17.02 -15.05
N ILE A 381 -18.82 17.58 -14.47
CA ILE A 381 -17.55 17.81 -15.18
C ILE A 381 -17.01 16.50 -15.77
N VAL A 382 -16.99 15.43 -14.99
CA VAL A 382 -16.55 14.11 -15.46
C VAL A 382 -17.45 13.60 -16.57
N THR A 383 -18.77 13.76 -16.45
CA THR A 383 -19.75 13.27 -17.45
C THR A 383 -19.63 14.02 -18.78
N VAL A 384 -19.40 15.34 -18.74
CA VAL A 384 -19.24 16.17 -19.95
C VAL A 384 -17.88 15.91 -20.62
N GLY A 385 -16.86 15.55 -19.84
CA GLY A 385 -15.52 15.27 -20.35
C GLY A 385 -15.32 13.87 -20.91
N LEU A 386 -16.29 12.97 -20.75
CA LEU A 386 -16.31 11.61 -21.31
C LEU A 386 -17.07 11.56 -22.63
#